data_ef798c4dfc5f9a4809f0fe29735bbc08
#
_entry.id   ef798c4dfc5f9a4809f0fe29735bbc08
#
_cell.length_a   1.000
_cell.length_b   1.000
_cell.length_c   1.000
_cell.angle_alpha   90.00
_cell.angle_beta   90.00
_cell.angle_gamma   90.00
#
_symmetry.space_group_name_H-M   'P 1'
#
loop_
_entity.id
_entity.type
_entity.pdbx_description
1 polymer ?
#
loop_
_entity_poly.entity_id
_entity_poly.type
_entity_poly.pdbx_seq_one_letter_code
_entity_poly.pdbx_strand_id
1 'polypeptide(L)'
;MAQTEKDEVLSVSEALSLVSGVVKRLPCMVVEGEVSGSKPPKGPRGHLYFDVKDVSASMSVTIWGGRDKLDFQLRDGMKVRLVGRFEVYEPWGRLSFIAESAEPAGEGLLRAQVAALARKLQREGLMDDARKRPVPRFCSRVAVVTSLSGSVIEDVKRTLA
;
A
#
# COMPACT_ATOMS: atom_id res chain seq x y z
N MET A 1 25.99 -33.25 -5.16
CA MET A 1 25.93 -33.55 -6.62
C MET A 1 24.56 -34.13 -6.89
N ALA A 2 23.63 -33.32 -7.38
CA ALA A 2 22.32 -33.80 -7.80
C ALA A 2 22.49 -34.41 -9.18
N GLN A 3 22.23 -35.71 -9.30
CA GLN A 3 22.18 -36.41 -10.57
C GLN A 3 21.00 -35.83 -11.36
N THR A 4 21.33 -35.18 -12.47
CA THR A 4 20.38 -34.81 -13.49
C THR A 4 19.86 -36.10 -14.09
N GLU A 5 18.63 -36.49 -13.71
CA GLU A 5 17.89 -37.52 -14.42
C GLU A 5 17.67 -37.06 -15.87
N LYS A 6 18.06 -37.91 -16.74
CA LYS A 6 18.30 -37.83 -18.17
C LYS A 6 17.12 -37.26 -18.94
N ASP A 7 17.33 -36.11 -19.58
CA ASP A 7 16.92 -35.70 -20.92
C ASP A 7 15.58 -36.23 -21.51
N GLU A 8 14.51 -36.01 -20.80
CA GLU A 8 13.19 -35.95 -21.43
C GLU A 8 13.04 -34.55 -22.05
N VAL A 9 13.05 -34.43 -23.33
CA VAL A 9 12.88 -33.15 -24.04
C VAL A 9 11.42 -32.71 -23.89
N LEU A 10 11.18 -31.73 -23.06
CA LEU A 10 9.86 -31.17 -22.85
C LEU A 10 9.56 -30.12 -23.93
N SER A 11 8.31 -30.08 -24.36
CA SER A 11 7.79 -28.92 -25.11
C SER A 11 7.69 -27.70 -24.21
N VAL A 12 7.60 -26.49 -24.80
CA VAL A 12 7.44 -25.24 -24.05
C VAL A 12 6.20 -25.26 -23.14
N SER A 13 5.09 -25.81 -23.61
CA SER A 13 3.85 -25.94 -22.87
C SER A 13 3.98 -26.88 -21.67
N GLU A 14 4.65 -28.02 -21.84
CA GLU A 14 4.90 -28.95 -20.73
C GLU A 14 5.80 -28.34 -19.67
N ALA A 15 6.87 -27.67 -20.08
CA ALA A 15 7.75 -26.94 -19.14
C ALA A 15 7.01 -25.85 -18.36
N LEU A 16 6.17 -25.05 -19.03
CA LEU A 16 5.38 -24.01 -18.37
C LEU A 16 4.30 -24.59 -17.45
N SER A 17 3.69 -25.71 -17.83
CA SER A 17 2.71 -26.40 -16.99
C SER A 17 3.34 -26.95 -15.70
N LEU A 18 4.56 -27.52 -15.79
CA LEU A 18 5.32 -27.94 -14.60
C LEU A 18 5.60 -26.76 -13.68
N VAL A 19 6.09 -25.62 -14.21
CA VAL A 19 6.34 -24.41 -13.41
C VAL A 19 5.04 -23.89 -12.78
N SER A 20 3.95 -23.82 -13.57
CA SER A 20 2.63 -23.43 -13.10
C SER A 20 2.15 -24.32 -11.94
N GLY A 21 2.36 -25.65 -12.06
CA GLY A 21 2.04 -26.60 -11.00
C GLY A 21 2.80 -26.37 -9.69
N VAL A 22 4.07 -25.98 -9.77
CA VAL A 22 4.87 -25.62 -8.58
C VAL A 22 4.39 -24.30 -7.99
N VAL A 23 4.18 -23.29 -8.82
CA VAL A 23 3.74 -21.94 -8.39
C VAL A 23 2.37 -22.02 -7.72
N LYS A 24 1.43 -22.81 -8.22
CA LYS A 24 0.09 -23.02 -7.62
C LYS A 24 0.13 -23.64 -6.22
N ARG A 25 1.22 -24.32 -5.84
CA ARG A 25 1.40 -24.90 -4.51
C ARG A 25 1.95 -23.90 -3.49
N LEU A 26 2.42 -22.73 -3.93
CA LEU A 26 2.86 -21.70 -3.01
C LEU A 26 1.67 -21.21 -2.16
N PRO A 27 1.89 -20.94 -0.86
CA PRO A 27 0.83 -20.45 0.00
C PRO A 27 0.40 -19.04 -0.43
N CYS A 28 -0.74 -18.60 0.04
CA CYS A 28 -1.12 -17.20 0.01
C CYS A 28 -0.08 -16.38 0.79
N MET A 29 0.34 -15.26 0.23
CA MET A 29 1.40 -14.42 0.75
C MET A 29 0.90 -13.00 0.99
N VAL A 30 1.54 -12.34 1.95
CA VAL A 30 1.37 -10.91 2.18
C VAL A 30 2.63 -10.20 1.66
N VAL A 31 2.45 -9.27 0.73
CA VAL A 31 3.55 -8.52 0.12
C VAL A 31 3.30 -7.03 0.30
N GLU A 32 4.34 -6.28 0.64
CA GLU A 32 4.28 -4.82 0.76
C GLU A 32 5.28 -4.19 -0.20
N GLY A 33 4.85 -3.14 -0.90
CA GLY A 33 5.71 -2.41 -1.83
C GLY A 33 5.05 -1.15 -2.36
N GLU A 34 5.76 -0.44 -3.22
CA GLU A 34 5.33 0.81 -3.85
C GLU A 34 4.67 0.52 -5.21
N VAL A 35 3.49 1.07 -5.41
CA VAL A 35 2.75 0.99 -6.69
C VAL A 35 3.45 1.77 -7.77
N SER A 36 3.56 1.19 -8.95
CA SER A 36 4.03 1.88 -10.14
C SER A 36 3.31 1.37 -11.38
N GLY A 37 3.21 2.23 -12.42
CA GLY A 37 2.58 1.87 -13.69
C GLY A 37 1.09 1.49 -13.57
N SER A 38 0.38 2.05 -12.61
CA SER A 38 -1.05 1.79 -12.43
C SER A 38 -1.83 2.30 -13.64
N LYS A 39 -2.68 1.43 -14.18
CA LYS A 39 -3.50 1.73 -15.36
C LYS A 39 -4.96 1.88 -14.94
N PRO A 40 -5.73 2.72 -15.66
CA PRO A 40 -7.18 2.79 -15.43
C PRO A 40 -7.81 1.40 -15.46
N PRO A 41 -8.84 1.16 -14.64
CA PRO A 41 -9.54 -0.12 -14.61
C PRO A 41 -10.01 -0.55 -16.01
N LYS A 42 -9.75 -1.80 -16.36
CA LYS A 42 -10.10 -2.36 -17.69
C LYS A 42 -11.27 -3.33 -17.61
N GLY A 43 -12.07 -3.32 -18.68
CA GLY A 43 -13.18 -4.22 -18.87
C GLY A 43 -14.40 -3.91 -18.00
N PRO A 44 -15.52 -4.63 -18.19
CA PRO A 44 -16.78 -4.38 -17.50
C PRO A 44 -16.68 -4.53 -15.97
N ARG A 45 -15.80 -5.43 -15.51
CA ARG A 45 -15.57 -5.70 -14.08
C ARG A 45 -14.48 -4.82 -13.45
N GLY A 46 -13.88 -3.89 -14.22
CA GLY A 46 -12.88 -2.97 -13.69
C GLY A 46 -11.62 -3.64 -13.13
N HIS A 47 -11.01 -4.57 -13.90
CA HIS A 47 -9.75 -5.21 -13.51
C HIS A 47 -8.63 -4.18 -13.38
N LEU A 48 -7.80 -4.30 -12.35
CA LEU A 48 -6.66 -3.44 -12.11
C LEU A 48 -5.36 -4.18 -12.46
N TYR A 49 -4.47 -3.47 -13.15
CA TYR A 49 -3.15 -3.95 -13.55
C TYR A 49 -2.13 -2.88 -13.19
N PHE A 50 -1.14 -3.25 -12.39
CA PHE A 50 -0.07 -2.37 -11.94
C PHE A 50 1.15 -3.21 -11.56
N ASP A 51 2.27 -2.55 -11.31
CA ASP A 51 3.45 -3.19 -10.76
C ASP A 51 3.63 -2.76 -9.30
N VAL A 52 4.20 -3.63 -8.49
CA VAL A 52 4.64 -3.33 -7.13
C VAL A 52 6.13 -3.57 -7.07
N LYS A 53 6.85 -2.58 -6.55
CA LYS A 53 8.30 -2.58 -6.46
C LYS A 53 8.79 -2.29 -5.04
N ASP A 54 9.97 -2.76 -4.75
CA ASP A 54 10.82 -2.33 -3.64
C ASP A 54 12.16 -1.79 -4.18
N VAL A 55 13.17 -1.71 -3.33
CA VAL A 55 14.51 -1.19 -3.70
C VAL A 55 15.22 -2.09 -4.71
N SER A 56 14.88 -3.37 -4.75
CA SER A 56 15.65 -4.40 -5.48
C SER A 56 14.85 -5.17 -6.53
N ALA A 57 13.52 -5.16 -6.45
CA ALA A 57 12.66 -5.99 -7.28
C ALA A 57 11.36 -5.28 -7.68
N SER A 58 10.77 -5.77 -8.77
CA SER A 58 9.44 -5.38 -9.22
C SER A 58 8.67 -6.60 -9.67
N MET A 59 7.37 -6.63 -9.39
CA MET A 59 6.47 -7.70 -9.84
C MET A 59 5.17 -7.14 -10.38
N SER A 60 4.62 -7.79 -11.40
CA SER A 60 3.31 -7.44 -11.94
C SER A 60 2.19 -7.98 -11.05
N VAL A 61 1.21 -7.13 -10.79
CA VAL A 61 0.04 -7.42 -9.94
C VAL A 61 -1.24 -7.27 -10.75
N THR A 62 -2.16 -8.19 -10.50
CA THR A 62 -3.52 -8.13 -11.05
C THR A 62 -4.53 -8.26 -9.91
N ILE A 63 -5.55 -7.38 -9.92
CA ILE A 63 -6.72 -7.49 -9.04
C ILE A 63 -7.96 -7.67 -9.91
N TRP A 64 -8.56 -8.84 -9.84
CA TRP A 64 -9.77 -9.14 -10.58
C TRP A 64 -10.99 -8.44 -9.97
N GLY A 65 -11.70 -7.61 -10.76
CA GLY A 65 -12.82 -6.81 -10.25
C GLY A 65 -12.40 -5.75 -9.23
N GLY A 66 -11.21 -5.20 -9.37
CA GLY A 66 -10.57 -4.34 -8.36
C GLY A 66 -11.29 -3.02 -8.13
N ARG A 67 -12.09 -2.52 -9.10
CA ARG A 67 -12.89 -1.30 -8.90
C ARG A 67 -13.83 -1.41 -7.71
N ASP A 68 -14.47 -2.58 -7.56
CA ASP A 68 -15.49 -2.80 -6.53
C ASP A 68 -14.91 -3.40 -5.24
N LYS A 69 -13.65 -3.84 -5.30
CA LYS A 69 -12.96 -4.47 -4.18
C LYS A 69 -12.12 -3.51 -3.34
N LEU A 70 -11.73 -2.38 -3.92
CA LEU A 70 -10.91 -1.39 -3.23
C LEU A 70 -11.78 -0.23 -2.78
N ASP A 71 -11.68 0.12 -1.51
CA ASP A 71 -12.29 1.29 -0.89
C ASP A 71 -11.45 2.57 -1.05
N PHE A 72 -10.34 2.48 -1.76
CA PHE A 72 -9.42 3.58 -2.06
C PHE A 72 -9.00 3.60 -3.52
N GLN A 73 -8.55 4.75 -3.99
CA GLN A 73 -8.02 4.91 -5.33
C GLN A 73 -6.53 4.60 -5.36
N LEU A 74 -6.15 3.57 -6.14
CA LEU A 74 -4.77 3.20 -6.38
C LEU A 74 -4.05 4.30 -7.18
N ARG A 75 -2.84 4.68 -6.75
CA ARG A 75 -2.00 5.69 -7.42
C ARG A 75 -0.55 5.28 -7.35
N ASP A 76 0.22 5.66 -8.36
CA ASP A 76 1.66 5.47 -8.38
C ASP A 76 2.33 6.19 -7.21
N GLY A 77 3.35 5.54 -6.63
CA GLY A 77 4.04 6.03 -5.44
C GLY A 77 3.37 5.68 -4.10
N MET A 78 2.17 5.11 -4.12
CA MET A 78 1.54 4.62 -2.89
C MET A 78 2.21 3.33 -2.41
N LYS A 79 2.49 3.23 -1.12
CA LYS A 79 2.77 1.94 -0.50
C LYS A 79 1.47 1.18 -0.27
N VAL A 80 1.46 -0.08 -0.68
CA VAL A 80 0.31 -0.97 -0.50
C VAL A 80 0.76 -2.30 0.11
N ARG A 81 -0.12 -2.89 0.89
CA ARG A 81 -0.02 -4.26 1.37
C ARG A 81 -1.03 -5.10 0.60
N LEU A 82 -0.55 -6.14 -0.04
CA LEU A 82 -1.31 -7.04 -0.88
C LEU A 82 -1.37 -8.41 -0.24
N VAL A 83 -2.52 -9.04 -0.27
CA VAL A 83 -2.71 -10.44 0.10
C VAL A 83 -3.11 -11.21 -1.16
N GLY A 84 -2.37 -12.26 -1.50
CA GLY A 84 -2.64 -13.00 -2.74
C GLY A 84 -1.65 -14.13 -2.98
N ARG A 85 -1.62 -14.58 -4.21
CA ARG A 85 -0.78 -15.71 -4.66
C ARG A 85 -0.16 -15.42 -6.02
N PHE A 86 0.93 -16.11 -6.32
CA PHE A 86 1.49 -16.09 -7.66
C PHE A 86 0.70 -17.02 -8.60
N GLU A 87 0.61 -16.59 -9.83
CA GLU A 87 0.03 -17.38 -10.93
C GLU A 87 0.86 -17.21 -12.20
N VAL A 88 1.00 -18.30 -12.95
CA VAL A 88 1.64 -18.29 -14.27
C VAL A 88 0.57 -18.31 -15.34
N TYR A 89 0.58 -17.29 -16.19
CA TYR A 89 -0.22 -17.29 -17.40
C TYR A 89 0.51 -18.09 -18.49
N GLU A 90 0.19 -19.37 -18.58
CA GLU A 90 0.91 -20.35 -19.40
C GLU A 90 1.04 -19.96 -20.88
N PRO A 91 0.01 -19.39 -21.56
CA PRO A 91 0.14 -19.05 -22.99
C PRO A 91 1.31 -18.11 -23.31
N TRP A 92 1.76 -17.31 -22.34
CA TRP A 92 2.83 -16.33 -22.53
C TRP A 92 3.97 -16.48 -21.50
N GLY A 93 3.91 -17.48 -20.64
CA GLY A 93 4.90 -17.74 -19.62
C GLY A 93 5.05 -16.59 -18.59
N ARG A 94 4.01 -15.78 -18.41
CA ARG A 94 4.08 -14.63 -17.52
C ARG A 94 3.73 -15.01 -16.10
N LEU A 95 4.62 -14.69 -15.19
CA LEU A 95 4.37 -14.75 -13.75
C LEU A 95 3.70 -13.44 -13.29
N SER A 96 2.61 -13.53 -12.55
CA SER A 96 1.92 -12.38 -11.97
C SER A 96 1.47 -12.70 -10.55
N PHE A 97 1.39 -11.68 -9.71
CA PHE A 97 0.80 -11.79 -8.38
C PHE A 97 -0.69 -11.44 -8.47
N ILE A 98 -1.56 -12.40 -8.20
CA ILE A 98 -3.00 -12.20 -8.18
C ILE A 98 -3.38 -11.79 -6.76
N ALA A 99 -3.65 -10.51 -6.57
CA ALA A 99 -4.05 -9.99 -5.28
C ALA A 99 -5.56 -10.16 -5.06
N GLU A 100 -5.93 -10.74 -3.94
CA GLU A 100 -7.31 -10.92 -3.47
C GLU A 100 -7.79 -9.68 -2.72
N SER A 101 -6.86 -9.05 -1.97
CA SER A 101 -7.10 -7.78 -1.28
C SER A 101 -5.87 -6.87 -1.36
N ALA A 102 -6.11 -5.58 -1.22
CA ALA A 102 -5.07 -4.57 -1.12
C ALA A 102 -5.47 -3.52 -0.08
N GLU A 103 -4.51 -3.06 0.69
CA GLU A 103 -4.67 -2.02 1.70
C GLU A 103 -3.56 -0.98 1.55
N PRO A 104 -3.83 0.32 1.76
CA PRO A 104 -2.77 1.31 1.83
C PRO A 104 -1.83 0.98 2.98
N ALA A 105 -0.52 1.08 2.76
CA ALA A 105 0.51 0.85 3.76
C ALA A 105 1.36 2.11 3.97
N GLY A 106 2.04 2.18 5.12
CA GLY A 106 2.96 3.28 5.45
C GLY A 106 2.27 4.60 5.80
N GLU A 107 2.91 5.72 5.47
CA GLU A 107 2.41 7.08 5.79
C GLU A 107 1.04 7.40 5.19
N GLY A 108 0.69 6.78 4.06
CA GLY A 108 -0.61 6.93 3.42
C GLY A 108 -1.74 6.40 4.28
N LEU A 109 -1.53 5.30 4.99
CA LEU A 109 -2.52 4.75 5.94
C LEU A 109 -2.72 5.71 7.11
N LEU A 110 -1.64 6.23 7.69
CA LEU A 110 -1.71 7.20 8.79
C LEU A 110 -2.45 8.48 8.36
N ARG A 111 -2.13 9.03 7.19
CA ARG A 111 -2.83 10.20 6.63
C ARG A 111 -4.32 9.93 6.38
N ALA A 112 -4.66 8.75 5.86
CA ALA A 112 -6.05 8.33 5.66
C ALA A 112 -6.79 8.19 7.00
N GLN A 113 -6.16 7.60 8.00
CA GLN A 113 -6.72 7.48 9.36
C GLN A 113 -6.93 8.86 10.01
N VAL A 114 -5.94 9.76 9.89
CA VAL A 114 -6.06 11.15 10.40
C VAL A 114 -7.20 11.88 9.69
N ALA A 115 -7.32 11.78 8.38
CA ALA A 115 -8.41 12.40 7.63
C ALA A 115 -9.79 11.80 7.97
N ALA A 116 -9.87 10.50 8.22
CA ALA A 116 -11.09 9.84 8.66
C ALA A 116 -11.48 10.28 10.08
N LEU A 117 -10.52 10.39 10.98
CA LEU A 117 -10.72 10.90 12.34
C LEU A 117 -11.19 12.37 12.32
N ALA A 118 -10.55 13.21 11.53
CA ALA A 118 -10.96 14.61 11.38
C ALA A 118 -12.42 14.74 10.92
N ARG A 119 -12.83 13.96 9.91
CA ARG A 119 -14.22 13.92 9.44
C ARG A 119 -15.20 13.42 10.52
N LYS A 120 -14.77 12.45 11.34
CA LYS A 120 -15.57 11.97 12.48
C LYS A 120 -15.76 13.07 13.51
N LEU A 121 -14.68 13.72 13.94
CA LEU A 121 -14.70 14.80 14.92
C LEU A 121 -15.54 16.01 14.44
N GLN A 122 -15.48 16.31 13.14
CA GLN A 122 -16.29 17.36 12.53
C GLN A 122 -17.79 17.01 12.56
N ARG A 123 -18.17 15.78 12.26
CA ARG A 123 -19.56 15.32 12.36
C ARG A 123 -20.11 15.30 13.78
N GLU A 124 -19.25 15.04 14.74
CA GLU A 124 -19.59 15.08 16.18
C GLU A 124 -19.59 16.51 16.75
N GLY A 125 -19.34 17.53 15.91
CA GLY A 125 -19.30 18.95 16.32
C GLY A 125 -18.12 19.30 17.23
N LEU A 126 -17.15 18.40 17.39
CA LEU A 126 -16.01 18.63 18.28
C LEU A 126 -15.01 19.65 17.73
N MET A 127 -15.09 19.91 16.42
CA MET A 127 -14.24 20.90 15.74
C MET A 127 -14.94 22.24 15.48
N ASP A 128 -16.16 22.41 15.94
CA ASP A 128 -16.95 23.64 15.74
C ASP A 128 -16.31 24.85 16.40
N ASP A 129 -16.33 25.99 15.75
CA ASP A 129 -15.76 27.23 16.25
C ASP A 129 -16.43 27.69 17.54
N ALA A 130 -17.70 27.36 17.72
CA ALA A 130 -18.44 27.64 18.96
C ALA A 130 -17.86 26.94 20.20
N ARG A 131 -17.12 25.85 20.02
CA ARG A 131 -16.43 25.13 21.11
C ARG A 131 -15.02 25.63 21.38
N LYS A 132 -14.44 26.39 20.45
CA LYS A 132 -13.10 26.94 20.60
C LYS A 132 -13.12 28.12 21.55
N ARG A 133 -12.26 28.09 22.55
CA ARG A 133 -12.06 29.25 23.42
C ARG A 133 -11.25 30.31 22.69
N PRO A 134 -11.61 31.59 22.75
CA PRO A 134 -10.80 32.65 22.17
C PRO A 134 -9.41 32.69 22.84
N VAL A 135 -8.38 32.85 22.03
CA VAL A 135 -7.01 33.03 22.53
C VAL A 135 -6.94 34.39 23.21
N PRO A 136 -6.53 34.48 24.51
CA PRO A 136 -6.40 35.76 25.17
C PRO A 136 -5.36 36.63 24.47
N ARG A 137 -5.63 37.94 24.41
CA ARG A 137 -4.77 38.91 23.72
C ARG A 137 -3.40 39.08 24.39
N PHE A 138 -3.33 38.83 25.69
CA PHE A 138 -2.10 38.84 26.50
C PHE A 138 -2.11 37.59 27.39
N CYS A 139 -1.09 36.75 27.24
CA CYS A 139 -0.94 35.54 28.04
C CYS A 139 0.17 35.78 29.09
N SER A 140 -0.14 35.61 30.36
CA SER A 140 0.86 35.63 31.44
C SER A 140 1.52 34.25 31.65
N ARG A 141 0.95 33.20 31.11
CA ARG A 141 1.49 31.84 31.17
C ARG A 141 1.27 31.14 29.84
N VAL A 142 2.33 30.53 29.33
CA VAL A 142 2.31 29.71 28.11
C VAL A 142 2.84 28.32 28.47
N ALA A 143 2.10 27.29 28.11
CA ALA A 143 2.55 25.91 28.22
C ALA A 143 2.94 25.40 26.82
N VAL A 144 4.14 24.86 26.68
CA VAL A 144 4.63 24.27 25.44
C VAL A 144 4.73 22.76 25.63
N VAL A 145 4.02 22.00 24.79
CA VAL A 145 4.06 20.54 24.77
C VAL A 145 4.81 20.10 23.52
N THR A 146 6.05 19.65 23.70
CA THR A 146 6.95 19.24 22.64
C THR A 146 7.93 18.18 23.13
N SER A 147 8.69 17.55 22.21
CA SER A 147 9.79 16.66 22.58
C SER A 147 10.94 17.45 23.20
N LEU A 148 11.54 16.91 24.27
CA LEU A 148 12.65 17.56 24.98
C LEU A 148 13.94 17.68 24.14
N SER A 149 14.09 16.88 23.09
CA SER A 149 15.28 16.82 22.23
C SER A 149 15.10 17.54 20.88
N GLY A 150 13.99 18.23 20.67
CA GLY A 150 13.71 18.92 19.39
C GLY A 150 14.32 20.32 19.34
N SER A 151 14.79 20.77 18.16
CA SER A 151 15.27 22.15 17.92
C SER A 151 14.20 23.20 18.23
N VAL A 152 12.92 22.85 18.08
CA VAL A 152 11.77 23.74 18.34
C VAL A 152 11.75 24.28 19.77
N ILE A 153 12.14 23.47 20.78
CA ILE A 153 12.14 23.92 22.18
C ILE A 153 13.17 25.04 22.42
N GLU A 154 14.31 24.97 21.74
CA GLU A 154 15.36 25.99 21.86
C GLU A 154 14.93 27.31 21.18
N ASP A 155 14.23 27.23 20.05
CA ASP A 155 13.69 28.41 19.38
C ASP A 155 12.60 29.09 20.21
N VAL A 156 11.73 28.31 20.85
CA VAL A 156 10.71 28.84 21.77
C VAL A 156 11.36 29.52 22.99
N LYS A 157 12.36 28.91 23.63
CA LYS A 157 13.09 29.51 24.75
C LYS A 157 13.75 30.83 24.35
N ARG A 158 14.38 30.86 23.16
CA ARG A 158 15.02 32.08 22.65
C ARG A 158 14.05 33.22 22.37
N THR A 159 12.82 32.89 21.96
CA THR A 159 11.78 33.89 21.61
C THR A 159 11.07 34.41 22.83
N LEU A 160 10.98 33.63 23.94
CA LEU A 160 10.26 33.99 25.16
C LEU A 160 11.17 34.55 26.25
N ALA A 161 12.50 34.53 26.08
CA ALA A 161 13.47 35.15 26.97
C ALA A 161 13.64 36.64 26.68
#